data_9468944a16acb7d48f0b47a787ef14d1
#
_entry.id   9468944a16acb7d48f0b47a787ef14d1
#
_cell.length_a   1.000
_cell.length_b   1.000
_cell.length_c   1.000
_cell.angle_alpha   90.00
_cell.angle_beta   90.00
_cell.angle_gamma   90.00
#
_symmetry.space_group_name_H-M   'P 1'
#
loop_
_entity.id
_entity.type
_entity.pdbx_description
1 polymer ?
#
loop_
_entity_poly.entity_id
_entity_poly.type
_entity_poly.pdbx_seq_one_letter_code
_entity_poly.pdbx_strand_id
1 'polypeptide(L)'
;GNKDLIRALKKDISIWNINSFAEFYMQIFIKYSDDYDKACHKFLNERERFFQNLQAVSYLRVIPSAANYFLCEVTDTYTSEELCSSLLSGNSILIKNCGTKAGFEGKQYIRIAIRNKEDNDKLTEALTSLNK
;
A
#
# COMPACT_ATOMS: atom_id res chain seq x y z
N GLY A 1 -12.61 -1.55 34.49
CA GLY A 1 -12.75 -2.96 34.86
C GLY A 1 -11.74 -3.36 35.95
N ASN A 2 -11.95 -4.52 36.56
CA ASN A 2 -11.05 -5.05 37.59
C ASN A 2 -9.66 -5.34 36.99
N LYS A 3 -8.61 -4.78 37.58
CA LYS A 3 -7.22 -4.86 37.08
C LYS A 3 -6.69 -6.29 37.04
N ASP A 4 -7.06 -7.11 38.04
CA ASP A 4 -6.56 -8.50 38.11
C ASP A 4 -7.24 -9.40 37.11
N LEU A 5 -8.55 -9.20 36.86
CA LEU A 5 -9.28 -9.87 35.81
C LEU A 5 -8.70 -9.53 34.41
N ILE A 6 -8.42 -8.25 34.15
CA ILE A 6 -7.81 -7.83 32.89
C ILE A 6 -6.41 -8.42 32.72
N ARG A 7 -5.62 -8.50 33.79
CA ARG A 7 -4.29 -9.11 33.74
C ARG A 7 -4.36 -10.61 33.47
N ALA A 8 -5.34 -11.31 34.03
CA ALA A 8 -5.57 -12.73 33.75
C ALA A 8 -5.97 -12.93 32.26
N LEU A 9 -6.97 -12.18 31.79
CA LEU A 9 -7.48 -12.29 30.42
C LEU A 9 -6.40 -11.98 29.35
N LYS A 10 -5.49 -11.02 29.62
CA LYS A 10 -4.42 -10.67 28.66
C LYS A 10 -3.49 -11.83 28.30
N LYS A 11 -3.41 -12.89 29.12
CA LYS A 11 -2.60 -14.06 28.83
C LYS A 11 -3.22 -14.96 27.76
N ASP A 12 -4.54 -14.92 27.67
CA ASP A 12 -5.32 -15.79 26.79
C ASP A 12 -5.84 -15.07 25.53
N ILE A 13 -5.66 -13.73 25.49
CA ILE A 13 -6.03 -12.92 24.32
C ILE A 13 -4.93 -13.04 23.27
N SER A 14 -5.30 -13.47 22.07
CA SER A 14 -4.46 -13.48 20.89
C SER A 14 -3.99 -12.06 20.54
N ILE A 15 -2.75 -11.91 20.06
CA ILE A 15 -2.19 -10.61 19.62
C ILE A 15 -3.04 -10.00 18.50
N TRP A 16 -3.60 -10.84 17.65
CA TRP A 16 -4.48 -10.46 16.55
C TRP A 16 -5.88 -11.05 16.79
N ASN A 17 -6.73 -10.30 17.47
CA ASN A 17 -8.13 -10.67 17.61
C ASN A 17 -8.92 -10.34 16.35
N ILE A 18 -9.78 -11.28 15.94
CA ILE A 18 -10.80 -10.98 14.94
C ILE A 18 -12.01 -10.35 15.63
N ASN A 19 -12.61 -9.38 14.99
CA ASN A 19 -13.87 -8.80 15.45
C ASN A 19 -15.08 -9.57 14.91
N SER A 20 -16.26 -9.28 15.42
CA SER A 20 -17.50 -9.96 15.02
C SER A 20 -17.85 -9.81 13.52
N PHE A 21 -17.42 -8.72 12.87
CA PHE A 21 -17.57 -8.58 11.42
C PHE A 21 -16.68 -9.55 10.65
N ALA A 22 -15.44 -9.74 11.07
CA ALA A 22 -14.53 -10.70 10.46
C ALA A 22 -15.03 -12.14 10.68
N GLU A 23 -15.54 -12.46 11.87
CA GLU A 23 -16.17 -13.75 12.17
C GLU A 23 -17.38 -14.01 11.26
N PHE A 24 -18.29 -13.04 11.14
CA PHE A 24 -19.44 -13.14 10.24
C PHE A 24 -19.01 -13.28 8.78
N TYR A 25 -18.01 -12.52 8.33
CA TYR A 25 -17.47 -12.65 6.99
C TYR A 25 -16.94 -14.06 6.71
N MET A 26 -16.21 -14.66 7.65
CA MET A 26 -15.71 -16.03 7.51
C MET A 26 -16.85 -17.05 7.36
N GLN A 27 -17.96 -16.87 8.09
CA GLN A 27 -19.13 -17.75 7.99
C GLN A 27 -19.81 -17.71 6.62
N ILE A 28 -19.81 -16.55 5.96
CA ILE A 28 -20.44 -16.38 4.65
C ILE A 28 -19.47 -16.49 3.47
N PHE A 29 -18.16 -16.57 3.73
CA PHE A 29 -17.11 -16.50 2.70
C PHE A 29 -17.31 -17.54 1.58
N ILE A 30 -17.63 -18.78 1.92
CA ILE A 30 -17.82 -19.85 0.94
C ILE A 30 -18.87 -19.48 -0.11
N LYS A 31 -19.92 -18.75 0.29
CA LYS A 31 -20.98 -18.30 -0.63
C LYS A 31 -20.47 -17.32 -1.68
N TYR A 32 -19.40 -16.59 -1.38
CA TYR A 32 -18.83 -15.51 -2.22
C TYR A 32 -17.42 -15.85 -2.73
N SER A 33 -16.98 -17.11 -2.62
CA SER A 33 -15.62 -17.50 -3.03
C SER A 33 -15.33 -17.19 -4.49
N ASP A 34 -16.27 -17.44 -5.39
CA ASP A 34 -16.12 -17.17 -6.83
C ASP A 34 -15.97 -15.67 -7.12
N ASP A 35 -16.69 -14.83 -6.41
CA ASP A 35 -16.59 -13.37 -6.56
C ASP A 35 -15.27 -12.84 -5.99
N TYR A 36 -14.81 -13.45 -4.89
CA TYR A 36 -13.49 -13.16 -4.33
C TYR A 36 -12.38 -13.54 -5.32
N ASP A 37 -12.44 -14.72 -5.92
CA ASP A 37 -11.45 -15.17 -6.90
C ASP A 37 -11.40 -14.27 -8.13
N LYS A 38 -12.57 -13.86 -8.66
CA LYS A 38 -12.65 -12.87 -9.75
C LYS A 38 -12.01 -11.54 -9.34
N ALA A 39 -12.28 -11.07 -8.13
CA ALA A 39 -11.68 -9.83 -7.61
C ALA A 39 -10.16 -9.94 -7.46
N CYS A 40 -9.66 -11.09 -6.99
CA CYS A 40 -8.23 -11.38 -6.92
C CYS A 40 -7.57 -11.35 -8.30
N HIS A 41 -8.16 -12.00 -9.30
CA HIS A 41 -7.63 -11.98 -10.67
C HIS A 41 -7.61 -10.57 -11.26
N LYS A 42 -8.69 -9.79 -11.06
CA LYS A 42 -8.74 -8.38 -11.49
C LYS A 42 -7.64 -7.56 -10.82
N PHE A 43 -7.42 -7.77 -9.53
CA PHE A 43 -6.36 -7.10 -8.79
C PHE A 43 -4.96 -7.48 -9.30
N LEU A 44 -4.70 -8.76 -9.56
CA LEU A 44 -3.41 -9.23 -10.06
C LEU A 44 -3.07 -8.62 -11.43
N ASN A 45 -4.05 -8.55 -12.33
CA ASN A 45 -3.90 -7.92 -13.65
C ASN A 45 -3.60 -6.41 -13.50
N GLU A 46 -4.31 -5.72 -12.62
CA GLU A 46 -4.08 -4.31 -12.37
C GLU A 46 -2.72 -4.05 -11.71
N ARG A 47 -2.29 -4.92 -10.79
CA ARG A 47 -0.96 -4.85 -10.18
C ARG A 47 0.14 -4.92 -11.24
N GLU A 48 0.06 -5.88 -12.17
CA GLU A 48 1.04 -6.03 -13.23
C GLU A 48 1.05 -4.81 -14.16
N ARG A 49 -0.13 -4.35 -14.59
CA ARG A 49 -0.26 -3.16 -15.43
C ARG A 49 0.34 -1.92 -14.75
N PHE A 50 0.03 -1.73 -13.48
CA PHE A 50 0.51 -0.57 -12.71
C PHE A 50 2.02 -0.66 -12.45
N PHE A 51 2.56 -1.87 -12.24
CA PHE A 51 4.00 -2.09 -12.15
C PHE A 51 4.72 -1.60 -13.41
N GLN A 52 4.25 -1.98 -14.58
CA GLN A 52 4.82 -1.55 -15.86
C GLN A 52 4.75 -0.02 -16.03
N ASN A 53 3.63 0.59 -15.67
CA ASN A 53 3.47 2.04 -15.74
C ASN A 53 4.47 2.76 -14.80
N LEU A 54 4.64 2.27 -13.58
CA LEU A 54 5.58 2.87 -12.63
C LEU A 54 7.04 2.70 -13.07
N GLN A 55 7.40 1.60 -13.73
CA GLN A 55 8.74 1.39 -14.28
C GLN A 55 9.10 2.39 -15.38
N ALA A 56 8.11 2.99 -16.05
CA ALA A 56 8.34 4.04 -17.05
C ALA A 56 8.69 5.40 -16.45
N VAL A 57 8.55 5.57 -15.12
CA VAL A 57 8.94 6.80 -14.42
C VAL A 57 10.44 6.74 -14.13
N SER A 58 11.22 7.58 -14.81
CA SER A 58 12.69 7.50 -14.88
C SER A 58 13.41 7.59 -13.53
N TYR A 59 12.86 8.34 -12.58
CA TYR A 59 13.44 8.56 -11.25
C TYR A 59 12.92 7.58 -10.18
N LEU A 60 12.18 6.52 -10.59
CA LEU A 60 11.71 5.48 -9.68
C LEU A 60 12.30 4.12 -10.02
N ARG A 61 12.90 3.47 -9.03
CA ARG A 61 13.22 2.05 -9.10
C ARG A 61 12.16 1.25 -8.33
N VAL A 62 11.25 0.64 -9.06
CA VAL A 62 10.14 -0.14 -8.49
C VAL A 62 10.62 -1.53 -8.10
N ILE A 63 10.37 -1.94 -6.85
CA ILE A 63 10.70 -3.28 -6.37
C ILE A 63 9.51 -4.21 -6.63
N PRO A 64 9.70 -5.34 -7.33
CA PRO A 64 8.64 -6.31 -7.55
C PRO A 64 7.98 -6.76 -6.25
N SER A 65 6.66 -6.88 -6.26
CA SER A 65 5.89 -7.17 -5.04
C SER A 65 4.72 -8.12 -5.32
N ALA A 66 4.50 -9.05 -4.40
CA ALA A 66 3.29 -9.86 -4.35
C ALA A 66 2.21 -9.27 -3.44
N ALA A 67 2.49 -8.15 -2.77
CA ALA A 67 1.56 -7.46 -1.88
C ALA A 67 0.60 -6.53 -2.65
N ASN A 68 -0.20 -5.80 -1.90
CA ASN A 68 -1.12 -4.78 -2.42
C ASN A 68 -0.48 -3.37 -2.47
N TYR A 69 0.84 -3.31 -2.50
CA TYR A 69 1.61 -2.08 -2.64
C TYR A 69 2.97 -2.37 -3.31
N PHE A 70 3.59 -1.33 -3.85
CA PHE A 70 4.99 -1.34 -4.27
C PHE A 70 5.83 -0.51 -3.31
N LEU A 71 7.03 -1.01 -3.00
CA LEU A 71 8.11 -0.22 -2.45
C LEU A 71 8.93 0.31 -3.63
N CYS A 72 9.12 1.63 -3.69
CA CYS A 72 9.89 2.27 -4.75
C CYS A 72 11.03 3.08 -4.14
N GLU A 73 12.21 2.96 -4.71
CA GLU A 73 13.32 3.87 -4.43
C GLU A 73 13.23 5.07 -5.36
N VAL A 74 13.35 6.26 -4.78
CA VAL A 74 13.51 7.50 -5.54
C VAL A 74 14.99 7.68 -5.80
N THR A 75 15.42 7.59 -7.07
CA THR A 75 16.84 7.44 -7.43
C THR A 75 17.50 8.75 -7.81
N ASP A 76 16.73 9.77 -8.18
CA ASP A 76 17.24 11.05 -8.67
C ASP A 76 16.19 12.15 -8.50
N THR A 77 16.60 13.41 -8.67
CA THR A 77 15.78 14.63 -8.75
C THR A 77 15.08 15.01 -7.46
N TYR A 78 14.49 14.08 -6.70
CA TYR A 78 13.69 14.32 -5.51
C TYR A 78 14.17 13.52 -4.30
N THR A 79 14.00 14.09 -3.11
CA THR A 79 13.93 13.28 -1.90
C THR A 79 12.54 12.62 -1.79
N SER A 80 12.43 11.55 -1.02
CA SER A 80 11.13 10.90 -0.77
C SER A 80 10.11 11.85 -0.10
N GLU A 81 10.59 12.79 0.70
CA GLU A 81 9.75 13.80 1.35
C GLU A 81 9.24 14.86 0.37
N GLU A 82 10.11 15.41 -0.47
CA GLU A 82 9.73 16.36 -1.51
C GLU A 82 8.72 15.78 -2.48
N LEU A 83 8.94 14.54 -2.93
CA LEU A 83 8.02 13.85 -3.83
C LEU A 83 6.64 13.66 -3.18
N CYS A 84 6.59 13.18 -1.94
CA CYS A 84 5.34 13.02 -1.20
C CYS A 84 4.60 14.36 -1.01
N SER A 85 5.33 15.42 -0.69
CA SER A 85 4.77 16.77 -0.49
C SER A 85 4.24 17.36 -1.80
N SER A 86 4.96 17.19 -2.90
CA SER A 86 4.55 17.68 -4.23
C SER A 86 3.29 16.99 -4.72
N LEU A 87 3.20 15.67 -4.57
CA LEU A 87 2.00 14.90 -4.93
C LEU A 87 0.79 15.30 -4.07
N LEU A 88 1.01 15.52 -2.77
CA LEU A 88 -0.07 15.92 -1.88
C LEU A 88 -0.60 17.31 -2.20
N SER A 89 0.29 18.29 -2.33
CA SER A 89 -0.09 19.70 -2.56
C SER A 89 -0.59 19.97 -3.98
N GLY A 90 0.06 19.37 -4.99
CA GLY A 90 -0.26 19.61 -6.40
C GLY A 90 -1.40 18.75 -6.94
N ASN A 91 -1.53 17.51 -6.47
CA ASN A 91 -2.45 16.53 -7.05
C ASN A 91 -3.46 15.95 -6.05
N SER A 92 -3.39 16.33 -4.76
CA SER A 92 -4.19 15.73 -3.68
C SER A 92 -4.00 14.22 -3.56
N ILE A 93 -2.78 13.74 -3.82
CA ILE A 93 -2.42 12.32 -3.75
C ILE A 93 -1.49 12.08 -2.56
N LEU A 94 -1.92 11.23 -1.62
CA LEU A 94 -1.12 10.85 -0.47
C LEU A 94 -0.44 9.50 -0.70
N ILE A 95 0.89 9.49 -0.72
CA ILE A 95 1.72 8.29 -0.70
C ILE A 95 2.55 8.23 0.58
N LYS A 96 3.06 7.05 0.93
CA LYS A 96 3.80 6.87 2.18
C LYS A 96 5.29 7.14 1.99
N ASN A 97 5.83 8.17 2.66
CA ASN A 97 7.27 8.31 2.85
C ASN A 97 7.79 7.22 3.78
N CYS A 98 8.82 6.49 3.37
CA CYS A 98 9.49 5.45 4.13
C CYS A 98 10.91 5.83 4.59
N GLY A 99 11.43 6.98 4.21
CA GLY A 99 12.78 7.42 4.54
C GLY A 99 13.07 7.58 6.04
N THR A 100 12.01 7.73 6.86
CA THR A 100 12.13 7.83 8.33
C THR A 100 12.02 6.48 9.06
N LYS A 101 11.87 5.37 8.33
CA LYS A 101 11.75 4.04 8.94
C LYS A 101 13.11 3.44 9.24
N ALA A 102 13.20 2.72 10.37
CA ALA A 102 14.40 1.96 10.71
C ALA A 102 14.78 0.99 9.57
N GLY A 103 16.06 0.97 9.21
CA GLY A 103 16.60 0.18 8.11
C GLY A 103 16.56 0.88 6.74
N PHE A 104 16.02 2.10 6.66
CA PHE A 104 16.02 2.93 5.43
C PHE A 104 16.80 4.24 5.59
N GLU A 105 17.60 4.34 6.64
CA GLU A 105 18.38 5.55 6.95
C GLU A 105 19.29 5.94 5.76
N GLY A 106 19.17 7.19 5.35
CA GLY A 106 19.93 7.74 4.22
C GLY A 106 19.44 7.30 2.83
N LYS A 107 18.38 6.51 2.77
CA LYS A 107 17.77 6.07 1.50
C LYS A 107 16.42 6.73 1.27
N GLN A 108 16.10 6.93 0.00
CA GLN A 108 14.88 7.61 -0.42
C GLN A 108 13.84 6.58 -0.89
N TYR A 109 13.02 6.07 0.03
CA TYR A 109 11.99 5.09 -0.27
C TYR A 109 10.58 5.64 -0.05
N ILE A 110 9.69 5.29 -0.96
CA ILE A 110 8.25 5.54 -0.88
C ILE A 110 7.49 4.21 -1.01
N ARG A 111 6.29 4.17 -0.44
CA ARG A 111 5.38 3.04 -0.61
C ARG A 111 4.10 3.52 -1.30
N ILE A 112 3.78 2.90 -2.41
CA ILE A 112 2.63 3.20 -3.26
C ILE A 112 1.63 2.06 -3.14
N ALA A 113 0.41 2.34 -2.67
CA ALA A 113 -0.68 1.36 -2.63
C ALA A 113 -1.23 1.11 -4.05
N ILE A 114 -1.53 -0.14 -4.35
CA ILE A 114 -2.22 -0.50 -5.60
C ILE A 114 -3.72 -0.32 -5.35
N ARG A 115 -4.37 0.47 -6.19
CA ARG A 115 -5.78 0.80 -6.10
C ARG A 115 -6.53 0.34 -7.37
N ASN A 116 -7.66 0.96 -7.67
CA ASN A 116 -8.34 0.77 -8.95
C ASN A 116 -7.56 1.44 -10.09
N LYS A 117 -7.97 1.13 -11.31
CA LYS A 117 -7.30 1.62 -12.53
C LYS A 117 -7.24 3.15 -12.57
N GLU A 118 -8.34 3.82 -12.26
CA GLU A 118 -8.49 5.27 -12.34
C GLU A 118 -7.52 5.98 -11.36
N ASP A 119 -7.44 5.50 -10.13
CA ASP A 119 -6.54 6.07 -9.12
C ASP A 119 -5.07 5.82 -9.46
N ASN A 120 -4.76 4.61 -9.97
CA ASN A 120 -3.40 4.25 -10.39
C ASN A 120 -2.94 5.07 -11.60
N ASP A 121 -3.82 5.29 -12.57
CA ASP A 121 -3.54 6.13 -13.76
C ASP A 121 -3.30 7.58 -13.33
N LYS A 122 -4.16 8.13 -12.47
CA LYS A 122 -3.99 9.48 -11.92
C LYS A 122 -2.64 9.66 -11.22
N LEU A 123 -2.22 8.68 -10.43
CA LEU A 123 -0.91 8.72 -9.78
C LEU A 123 0.23 8.65 -10.81
N THR A 124 0.13 7.77 -11.79
CA THR A 124 1.15 7.64 -12.85
C THR A 124 1.30 8.94 -13.65
N GLU A 125 0.19 9.58 -14.02
CA GLU A 125 0.18 10.86 -14.71
C GLU A 125 0.83 11.96 -13.85
N ALA A 126 0.48 12.04 -12.57
CA ALA A 126 1.08 12.98 -11.64
C ALA A 126 2.60 12.77 -11.48
N LEU A 127 3.05 11.52 -11.34
CA LEU A 127 4.48 11.20 -11.29
C LEU A 127 5.20 11.56 -12.60
N THR A 128 4.59 11.27 -13.74
CA THR A 128 5.17 11.59 -15.05
C THR A 128 5.27 13.10 -15.27
N SER A 129 4.28 13.88 -14.81
CA SER A 129 4.31 15.35 -14.94
C SER A 129 5.39 16.01 -14.09
N LEU A 130 5.87 15.34 -13.04
CA LEU A 130 6.99 15.77 -12.21
C LEU A 130 8.36 15.38 -12.79
N ASN A 131 8.38 14.66 -13.90
CA ASN A 131 9.62 14.28 -14.60
C ASN A 131 10.23 15.55 -15.24
N LYS A 132 11.35 16.02 -14.70
CA LYS A 132 12.06 17.24 -15.18
C LYS A 132 13.09 16.88 -16.24
#